data_09f7805dd6c6b8ea2717badb8873c726
#
_entry.id   09f7805dd6c6b8ea2717badb8873c726
#
_cell.length_a   1.000
_cell.length_b   1.000
_cell.length_c   1.000
_cell.angle_alpha   90.00
_cell.angle_beta   90.00
_cell.angle_gamma   90.00
#
_symmetry.space_group_name_H-M   'P 1'
#
loop_
_entity.id
_entity.type
_entity.pdbx_description
1 polymer ?
#
loop_
_entity_poly.entity_id
_entity_poly.type
_entity_poly.pdbx_seq_one_letter_code
_entity_poly.pdbx_strand_id
1 'polypeptide(L)'
;MDSGMGKKRIVFEQNKYEYPLEATQQHRGNPYGKQKSGWIHKVMFWSVLFSMILLFVLGYSFKDFQYVNFFNIKLYIGLFAVFVACFIMVGSSNAMNLSDGLDGLATILYIISLMPFIIYAFKNNDLYIGLYLLATFSSCIGFIIFNMKPAKIFMGDCGSLYLGSILGGVSIYFHLEYILLICGIVLIVETLSVIIQVIYYKLTKKRIFLMAPLHHHFEMKGLSEEFVVLLFMVIGYIFSFISVLLII
;
A
#
# COMPACT_ATOMS: atom_id res chain seq x y z
N MET A 1 -28.17 13.66 54.91
CA MET A 1 -26.82 13.61 54.31
C MET A 1 -26.84 12.58 53.21
N ASP A 2 -27.16 13.01 52.03
CA ASP A 2 -27.38 12.12 50.87
C ASP A 2 -26.35 12.49 49.81
N SER A 3 -25.35 11.62 49.61
CA SER A 3 -24.27 11.82 48.66
C SER A 3 -24.63 11.17 47.34
N GLY A 4 -25.37 11.90 46.51
CA GLY A 4 -25.67 11.49 45.14
C GLY A 4 -24.44 11.53 44.22
N MET A 5 -23.75 10.40 44.04
CA MET A 5 -22.80 10.22 42.95
C MET A 5 -23.55 10.03 41.64
N GLY A 6 -23.78 11.14 40.95
CA GLY A 6 -24.33 11.12 39.59
C GLY A 6 -23.34 10.53 38.60
N LYS A 7 -23.61 9.32 38.08
CA LYS A 7 -22.95 8.77 36.91
C LYS A 7 -23.17 9.70 35.73
N LYS A 8 -22.14 10.49 35.33
CA LYS A 8 -22.15 11.19 34.06
C LYS A 8 -22.08 10.16 32.93
N ARG A 9 -23.25 9.93 32.29
CA ARG A 9 -23.29 9.27 30.97
C ARG A 9 -22.53 10.18 30.00
N ILE A 10 -21.42 9.69 29.48
CA ILE A 10 -20.78 10.31 28.32
C ILE A 10 -21.66 9.99 27.12
N VAL A 11 -22.56 10.89 26.77
CA VAL A 11 -23.29 10.87 25.53
C VAL A 11 -22.33 11.35 24.46
N PHE A 12 -21.87 10.45 23.62
CA PHE A 12 -21.13 10.83 22.40
C PHE A 12 -22.11 11.52 21.45
N GLU A 13 -22.18 12.84 21.51
CA GLU A 13 -22.81 13.65 20.46
C GLU A 13 -22.01 13.49 19.17
N GLN A 14 -22.51 12.69 18.25
CA GLN A 14 -21.93 12.44 16.92
C GLN A 14 -21.84 13.68 16.01
N ASN A 15 -22.32 14.84 16.45
CA ASN A 15 -22.40 16.05 15.64
C ASN A 15 -21.39 17.15 16.00
N LYS A 16 -20.40 16.90 16.86
CA LYS A 16 -19.52 17.96 17.38
C LYS A 16 -18.16 18.06 16.69
N TYR A 17 -17.93 17.29 15.65
CA TYR A 17 -16.72 17.40 14.83
C TYR A 17 -17.08 17.77 13.39
N GLU A 18 -17.72 18.94 13.20
CA GLU A 18 -17.52 19.67 11.96
C GLU A 18 -16.07 20.18 11.97
N TYR A 19 -15.18 19.38 11.42
CA TYR A 19 -13.86 19.88 11.03
C TYR A 19 -14.10 20.95 9.98
N PRO A 20 -13.57 22.17 10.17
CA PRO A 20 -13.58 23.17 9.09
C PRO A 20 -12.89 22.50 7.90
N LEU A 21 -13.60 22.34 6.78
CA LEU A 21 -13.07 21.85 5.51
C LEU A 21 -11.82 22.61 5.05
N GLU A 22 -11.57 23.78 5.64
CA GLU A 22 -10.41 24.64 5.44
C GLU A 22 -9.12 24.07 6.03
N ALA A 23 -9.15 23.34 7.15
CA ALA A 23 -7.95 22.80 7.80
C ALA A 23 -7.32 21.65 7.02
N THR A 24 -8.13 20.83 6.33
CA THR A 24 -7.64 19.75 5.46
C THR A 24 -7.18 20.25 4.09
N GLN A 25 -7.58 21.46 3.67
CA GLN A 25 -7.13 22.07 2.43
C GLN A 25 -5.82 22.86 2.58
N GLN A 26 -5.46 23.25 3.82
CA GLN A 26 -4.29 24.11 4.07
C GLN A 26 -2.95 23.34 3.96
N HIS A 27 -2.95 22.00 4.14
CA HIS A 27 -1.77 21.17 3.90
C HIS A 27 -1.59 20.66 2.47
N ARG A 28 -2.61 20.81 1.62
CA ARG A 28 -2.52 20.61 0.17
C ARG A 28 -2.78 21.90 -0.55
N GLY A 29 -1.92 22.87 -0.36
CA GLY A 29 -1.88 24.05 -1.23
C GLY A 29 -1.61 23.58 -2.66
N ASN A 30 -2.69 23.38 -3.42
CA ASN A 30 -2.59 23.09 -4.85
C ASN A 30 -2.21 24.40 -5.56
N PRO A 31 -0.93 24.63 -5.93
CA PRO A 31 -0.52 25.80 -6.68
C PRO A 31 -1.10 25.80 -8.12
N TYR A 32 -1.69 24.68 -8.54
CA TYR A 32 -2.30 24.50 -9.84
C TYR A 32 -3.81 24.40 -9.69
N GLY A 33 -4.49 25.57 -9.60
CA GLY A 33 -5.94 25.64 -9.47
C GLY A 33 -6.67 24.76 -10.48
N LYS A 34 -7.68 24.02 -9.98
CA LYS A 34 -8.69 23.22 -10.72
C LYS A 34 -8.19 22.58 -12.01
N GLN A 35 -7.16 21.74 -11.91
CA GLN A 35 -6.77 20.87 -13.01
C GLN A 35 -7.92 19.88 -13.25
N LYS A 36 -8.44 19.86 -14.48
CA LYS A 36 -9.55 18.99 -14.87
C LYS A 36 -9.20 17.54 -14.56
N SER A 37 -9.67 17.01 -13.43
CA SER A 37 -9.38 15.65 -12.95
C SER A 37 -9.67 14.57 -13.99
N GLY A 38 -10.58 14.85 -14.92
CA GLY A 38 -10.92 13.92 -16.01
C GLY A 38 -9.83 13.60 -17.00
N TRP A 39 -8.78 14.44 -17.15
CA TRP A 39 -7.67 14.14 -18.06
C TRP A 39 -6.69 13.15 -17.42
N ILE A 40 -6.37 13.33 -16.15
CA ILE A 40 -5.47 12.44 -15.39
C ILE A 40 -6.07 11.04 -15.35
N HIS A 41 -7.36 10.89 -15.04
CA HIS A 41 -8.03 9.58 -15.04
C HIS A 41 -8.01 8.92 -16.42
N LYS A 42 -8.15 9.69 -17.50
CA LYS A 42 -8.03 9.16 -18.86
C LYS A 42 -6.62 8.68 -19.15
N VAL A 43 -5.59 9.46 -18.81
CA VAL A 43 -4.19 9.06 -19.01
C VAL A 43 -3.87 7.80 -18.21
N MET A 44 -4.29 7.73 -16.94
CA MET A 44 -4.12 6.54 -16.10
C MET A 44 -4.85 5.32 -16.72
N PHE A 45 -6.09 5.49 -17.18
CA PHE A 45 -6.84 4.42 -17.83
C PHE A 45 -6.12 3.90 -19.08
N TRP A 46 -5.68 4.79 -19.97
CA TRP A 46 -5.00 4.40 -21.20
C TRP A 46 -3.62 3.80 -20.94
N SER A 47 -2.87 4.26 -19.93
CA SER A 47 -1.58 3.66 -19.55
C SER A 47 -1.74 2.25 -18.99
N VAL A 48 -2.75 2.03 -18.15
CA VAL A 48 -3.10 0.70 -17.64
C VAL A 48 -3.51 -0.23 -18.79
N LEU A 49 -4.40 0.24 -19.68
CA LEU A 49 -4.85 -0.54 -20.84
C LEU A 49 -3.69 -0.90 -21.77
N PHE A 50 -2.79 0.05 -22.05
CA PHE A 50 -1.60 -0.19 -22.85
C PHE A 50 -0.68 -1.23 -22.21
N SER A 51 -0.43 -1.11 -20.88
CA SER A 51 0.36 -2.07 -20.13
C SER A 51 -0.27 -3.46 -20.15
N MET A 52 -1.60 -3.55 -20.03
CA MET A 52 -2.34 -4.81 -20.14
C MET A 52 -2.17 -5.45 -21.53
N ILE A 53 -2.31 -4.67 -22.59
CA ILE A 53 -2.13 -5.16 -23.97
C ILE A 53 -0.70 -5.64 -24.18
N LEU A 54 0.29 -4.87 -23.71
CA LEU A 54 1.70 -5.22 -23.81
C LEU A 54 1.99 -6.53 -23.07
N LEU A 55 1.54 -6.66 -21.82
CA LEU A 55 1.68 -7.88 -21.03
C LEU A 55 0.94 -9.06 -21.65
N PHE A 56 -0.23 -8.83 -22.27
CA PHE A 56 -0.96 -9.87 -22.99
C PHE A 56 -0.17 -10.39 -24.19
N VAL A 57 0.42 -9.50 -24.99
CA VAL A 57 1.27 -9.86 -26.13
C VAL A 57 2.53 -10.58 -25.67
N LEU A 58 3.20 -10.08 -24.64
CA LEU A 58 4.39 -10.70 -24.06
C LEU A 58 4.04 -12.06 -23.42
N GLY A 59 2.96 -12.14 -22.66
CA GLY A 59 2.49 -13.37 -22.01
C GLY A 59 2.10 -14.48 -23.00
N TYR A 60 1.59 -14.11 -24.18
CA TYR A 60 1.37 -15.06 -25.27
C TYR A 60 2.69 -15.65 -25.81
N SER A 61 3.75 -14.83 -25.84
CA SER A 61 5.07 -15.23 -26.32
C SER A 61 5.88 -16.04 -25.31
N PHE A 62 5.62 -15.90 -23.99
CA PHE A 62 6.35 -16.57 -22.92
C PHE A 62 5.48 -17.59 -22.19
N LYS A 63 5.71 -18.89 -22.47
CA LYS A 63 4.95 -20.01 -21.86
C LYS A 63 5.04 -20.04 -20.34
N ASP A 64 6.15 -19.57 -19.76
CA ASP A 64 6.35 -19.54 -18.30
C ASP A 64 5.43 -18.53 -17.60
N PHE A 65 4.94 -17.51 -18.32
CA PHE A 65 4.01 -16.52 -17.78
C PHE A 65 2.57 -17.03 -17.57
N GLN A 66 2.29 -18.27 -18.00
CA GLN A 66 0.94 -18.86 -17.92
C GLN A 66 0.69 -19.60 -16.60
N TYR A 67 1.63 -19.57 -15.69
CA TYR A 67 1.54 -20.22 -14.40
C TYR A 67 1.57 -19.21 -13.27
N VAL A 68 0.77 -19.45 -12.23
CA VAL A 68 0.87 -18.78 -10.93
C VAL A 68 1.29 -19.81 -9.90
N ASN A 69 2.31 -19.50 -9.11
CA ASN A 69 2.75 -20.38 -8.05
C ASN A 69 2.02 -20.04 -6.75
N PHE A 70 1.44 -21.06 -6.13
CA PHE A 70 0.85 -20.96 -4.81
C PHE A 70 1.38 -22.10 -3.93
N PHE A 71 2.25 -21.79 -2.97
CA PHE A 71 2.90 -22.76 -2.07
C PHE A 71 3.44 -23.99 -2.82
N ASN A 72 4.33 -23.81 -3.79
CA ASN A 72 4.92 -24.85 -4.64
C ASN A 72 3.96 -25.60 -5.58
N ILE A 73 2.69 -25.21 -5.66
CA ILE A 73 1.74 -25.74 -6.65
C ILE A 73 1.75 -24.80 -7.85
N LYS A 74 2.19 -25.29 -9.01
CA LYS A 74 2.10 -24.55 -10.28
C LYS A 74 0.70 -24.66 -10.82
N LEU A 75 -0.08 -23.61 -10.73
CA LEU A 75 -1.42 -23.54 -11.28
C LEU A 75 -1.35 -22.97 -12.70
N TYR A 76 -1.69 -23.79 -13.69
CA TYR A 76 -1.82 -23.33 -15.07
C TYR A 76 -3.13 -22.58 -15.25
N ILE A 77 -3.05 -21.28 -15.50
CA ILE A 77 -4.21 -20.42 -15.73
C ILE A 77 -4.21 -19.78 -17.12
N GLY A 78 -3.23 -20.16 -17.96
CA GLY A 78 -3.12 -19.70 -19.33
C GLY A 78 -3.07 -18.18 -19.44
N LEU A 79 -3.74 -17.61 -20.44
CA LEU A 79 -3.76 -16.15 -20.65
C LEU A 79 -4.42 -15.37 -19.50
N PHE A 80 -5.18 -16.02 -18.62
CA PHE A 80 -5.74 -15.35 -17.43
C PHE A 80 -4.65 -14.87 -16.45
N ALA A 81 -3.44 -15.47 -16.50
CA ALA A 81 -2.29 -15.02 -15.72
C ALA A 81 -1.94 -13.54 -15.98
N VAL A 82 -2.16 -13.05 -17.19
CA VAL A 82 -1.93 -11.64 -17.54
C VAL A 82 -2.87 -10.71 -16.76
N PHE A 83 -4.13 -11.09 -16.61
CA PHE A 83 -5.08 -10.30 -15.81
C PHE A 83 -4.69 -10.31 -14.34
N VAL A 84 -4.22 -11.45 -13.82
CA VAL A 84 -3.72 -11.56 -12.43
C VAL A 84 -2.48 -10.67 -12.25
N ALA A 85 -1.53 -10.73 -13.18
CA ALA A 85 -0.33 -9.88 -13.14
C ALA A 85 -0.69 -8.38 -13.17
N CYS A 86 -1.59 -7.96 -14.06
CA CYS A 86 -2.08 -6.58 -14.10
C CYS A 86 -2.75 -6.18 -12.79
N PHE A 87 -3.57 -7.07 -12.21
CA PHE A 87 -4.22 -6.81 -10.93
C PHE A 87 -3.21 -6.64 -9.80
N ILE A 88 -2.17 -7.47 -9.75
CA ILE A 88 -1.09 -7.37 -8.76
C ILE A 88 -0.32 -6.06 -8.95
N MET A 89 0.08 -5.71 -10.17
CA MET A 89 0.82 -4.47 -10.47
C MET A 89 0.03 -3.22 -10.06
N VAL A 90 -1.21 -3.12 -10.50
CA VAL A 90 -2.09 -1.97 -10.20
C VAL A 90 -2.45 -1.97 -8.72
N GLY A 91 -2.74 -3.14 -8.16
CA GLY A 91 -3.11 -3.29 -6.75
C GLY A 91 -1.98 -2.88 -5.80
N SER A 92 -0.76 -3.39 -6.00
CA SER A 92 0.40 -3.06 -5.17
C SER A 92 0.80 -1.59 -5.30
N SER A 93 0.74 -1.03 -6.52
CA SER A 93 1.01 0.38 -6.78
C SER A 93 0.02 1.29 -6.02
N ASN A 94 -1.28 1.03 -6.13
CA ASN A 94 -2.29 1.80 -5.41
C ASN A 94 -2.25 1.57 -3.89
N ALA A 95 -1.96 0.36 -3.44
CA ALA A 95 -1.85 0.04 -2.02
C ALA A 95 -0.72 0.85 -1.36
N MET A 96 0.43 0.94 -2.04
CA MET A 96 1.54 1.77 -1.58
C MET A 96 1.16 3.25 -1.53
N ASN A 97 0.47 3.75 -2.55
CA ASN A 97 0.02 5.16 -2.60
C ASN A 97 -1.00 5.48 -1.50
N LEU A 98 -1.93 4.55 -1.20
CA LEU A 98 -2.88 4.72 -0.10
C LEU A 98 -2.22 4.70 1.28
N SER A 99 -1.06 4.03 1.42
CA SER A 99 -0.29 3.96 2.66
C SER A 99 0.64 5.17 2.85
N ASP A 100 0.78 6.05 1.85
CA ASP A 100 1.60 7.29 1.92
C ASP A 100 0.81 8.44 2.56
N GLY A 101 0.18 8.18 3.71
CA GLY A 101 -0.62 9.15 4.44
C GLY A 101 0.04 9.69 5.71
N LEU A 102 1.04 9.00 6.27
CA LEU A 102 1.80 9.41 7.45
C LEU A 102 3.29 9.49 7.13
N ASP A 103 4.00 10.39 7.84
CA ASP A 103 5.43 10.60 7.68
C ASP A 103 6.20 9.29 7.88
N GLY A 104 6.91 8.85 6.84
CA GLY A 104 7.74 7.64 6.84
C GLY A 104 7.00 6.32 6.68
N LEU A 105 5.68 6.24 6.80
CA LEU A 105 4.94 4.98 6.82
C LEU A 105 5.15 4.17 5.54
N ALA A 106 4.87 4.74 4.37
CA ALA A 106 5.01 4.05 3.09
C ALA A 106 6.44 3.61 2.83
N THR A 107 7.42 4.47 3.15
CA THR A 107 8.84 4.16 2.98
C THR A 107 9.26 2.96 3.83
N ILE A 108 8.85 2.92 5.10
CA ILE A 108 9.14 1.81 6.03
C ILE A 108 8.49 0.52 5.54
N LEU A 109 7.22 0.57 5.18
CA LEU A 109 6.50 -0.61 4.69
C LEU A 109 7.12 -1.16 3.41
N TYR A 110 7.57 -0.29 2.49
CA TYR A 110 8.29 -0.70 1.29
C TYR A 110 9.60 -1.43 1.63
N ILE A 111 10.45 -0.82 2.46
CA ILE A 111 11.73 -1.39 2.89
C ILE A 111 11.53 -2.80 3.47
N ILE A 112 10.56 -2.95 4.35
CA ILE A 112 10.26 -4.23 5.03
C ILE A 112 9.72 -5.25 4.04
N SER A 113 8.78 -4.87 3.18
CA SER A 113 8.15 -5.78 2.21
C SER A 113 9.11 -6.22 1.09
N LEU A 114 10.16 -5.44 0.81
CA LEU A 114 11.14 -5.76 -0.22
C LEU A 114 12.17 -6.81 0.23
N MET A 115 12.42 -6.94 1.54
CA MET A 115 13.47 -7.83 2.09
C MET A 115 13.37 -9.28 1.63
N PRO A 116 12.20 -9.95 1.66
CA PRO A 116 12.08 -11.33 1.18
C PRO A 116 12.54 -11.49 -0.26
N PHE A 117 12.21 -10.55 -1.13
CA PHE A 117 12.55 -10.59 -2.55
C PHE A 117 14.05 -10.37 -2.80
N ILE A 118 14.70 -9.50 -2.02
CA ILE A 118 16.16 -9.32 -2.08
C ILE A 118 16.86 -10.63 -1.69
N ILE A 119 16.46 -11.24 -0.58
CA ILE A 119 17.03 -12.51 -0.09
C ILE A 119 16.83 -13.61 -1.13
N TYR A 120 15.63 -13.71 -1.71
CA TYR A 120 15.31 -14.70 -2.73
C TYR A 120 16.15 -14.51 -4.01
N ALA A 121 16.33 -13.27 -4.47
CA ALA A 121 17.14 -12.96 -5.65
C ALA A 121 18.59 -13.45 -5.48
N PHE A 122 19.23 -13.13 -4.36
CA PHE A 122 20.60 -13.56 -4.09
C PHE A 122 20.70 -15.08 -3.87
N LYS A 123 19.73 -15.71 -3.22
CA LYS A 123 19.67 -17.17 -3.05
C LYS A 123 19.63 -17.91 -4.40
N ASN A 124 18.92 -17.37 -5.37
CA ASN A 124 18.81 -17.94 -6.72
C ASN A 124 19.89 -17.45 -7.70
N ASN A 125 20.92 -16.74 -7.23
CA ASN A 125 22.00 -16.17 -8.02
C ASN A 125 21.52 -15.20 -9.12
N ASP A 126 20.33 -14.59 -8.97
CA ASP A 126 19.87 -13.51 -9.86
C ASP A 126 20.45 -12.17 -9.40
N LEU A 127 21.73 -11.98 -9.74
CA LEU A 127 22.49 -10.80 -9.31
C LEU A 127 21.94 -9.50 -9.90
N TYR A 128 21.40 -9.51 -11.11
CA TYR A 128 20.87 -8.30 -11.75
C TYR A 128 19.67 -7.74 -11.00
N ILE A 129 18.68 -8.59 -10.75
CA ILE A 129 17.50 -8.20 -9.98
C ILE A 129 17.88 -7.94 -8.52
N GLY A 130 18.73 -8.78 -7.92
CA GLY A 130 19.22 -8.58 -6.54
C GLY A 130 19.87 -7.21 -6.33
N LEU A 131 20.76 -6.79 -7.22
CA LEU A 131 21.41 -5.48 -7.15
C LEU A 131 20.43 -4.34 -7.42
N TYR A 132 19.51 -4.49 -8.36
CA TYR A 132 18.45 -3.50 -8.61
C TYR A 132 17.58 -3.28 -7.36
N LEU A 133 17.12 -4.36 -6.73
CA LEU A 133 16.32 -4.27 -5.51
C LEU A 133 17.13 -3.68 -4.33
N LEU A 134 18.40 -4.05 -4.21
CA LEU A 134 19.29 -3.49 -3.20
C LEU A 134 19.52 -1.99 -3.40
N ALA A 135 19.63 -1.53 -4.65
CA ALA A 135 19.77 -0.12 -4.97
C ALA A 135 18.51 0.68 -4.59
N THR A 136 17.32 0.16 -4.89
CA THR A 136 16.05 0.81 -4.49
C THR A 136 15.87 0.80 -2.97
N PHE A 137 16.22 -0.30 -2.31
CA PHE A 137 16.24 -0.42 -0.85
C PHE A 137 17.15 0.64 -0.22
N SER A 138 18.39 0.75 -0.70
CA SER A 138 19.38 1.71 -0.19
C SER A 138 18.95 3.16 -0.41
N SER A 139 18.31 3.44 -1.56
CA SER A 139 17.74 4.76 -1.84
C SER A 139 16.63 5.12 -0.86
N CYS A 140 15.77 4.16 -0.50
CA CYS A 140 14.73 4.36 0.50
C CYS A 140 15.31 4.54 1.92
N ILE A 141 16.42 3.87 2.26
CA ILE A 141 17.14 4.11 3.53
C ILE A 141 17.68 5.55 3.60
N GLY A 142 18.22 6.07 2.50
CA GLY A 142 18.63 7.47 2.43
C GLY A 142 17.46 8.44 2.51
N PHE A 143 16.35 8.13 1.83
CA PHE A 143 15.16 8.96 1.79
C PHE A 143 14.46 9.06 3.17
N ILE A 144 14.39 7.96 3.93
CA ILE A 144 13.67 7.91 5.20
C ILE A 144 14.23 8.88 6.23
N ILE A 145 15.53 9.21 6.18
CA ILE A 145 16.17 10.19 7.08
C ILE A 145 15.48 11.57 7.00
N PHE A 146 14.95 11.89 5.81
CA PHE A 146 14.27 13.16 5.55
C PHE A 146 12.74 13.03 5.54
N ASN A 147 12.22 11.80 5.42
CA ASN A 147 10.79 11.51 5.34
C ASN A 147 10.18 11.12 6.70
N MET A 148 10.99 10.80 7.72
CA MET A 148 10.48 10.59 9.09
C MET A 148 10.03 11.89 9.74
N LYS A 149 9.08 11.77 10.66
CA LYS A 149 8.46 12.91 11.37
C LYS A 149 9.47 13.70 12.22
N PRO A 150 9.50 15.03 12.09
CA PRO A 150 8.73 15.84 11.13
C PRO A 150 9.33 15.75 9.73
N ALA A 151 8.56 15.31 8.73
CA ALA A 151 9.07 15.10 7.39
C ALA A 151 9.50 16.41 6.73
N LYS A 152 10.70 16.38 6.16
CA LYS A 152 11.26 17.49 5.37
C LYS A 152 11.01 17.32 3.88
N ILE A 153 10.82 16.07 3.44
CA ILE A 153 10.58 15.69 2.05
C ILE A 153 9.46 14.65 2.04
N PHE A 154 8.52 14.79 1.12
CA PHE A 154 7.40 13.88 0.90
C PHE A 154 7.64 13.04 -0.35
N MET A 155 7.21 11.78 -0.33
CA MET A 155 7.35 10.84 -1.44
C MET A 155 6.49 11.23 -2.64
N GLY A 156 5.23 11.57 -2.38
CA GLY A 156 4.24 11.91 -3.37
C GLY A 156 3.83 10.73 -4.27
N ASP A 157 2.83 10.97 -5.12
CA ASP A 157 2.23 9.93 -5.96
C ASP A 157 3.25 9.25 -6.89
N CYS A 158 4.19 10.01 -7.44
CA CYS A 158 5.21 9.42 -8.34
C CYS A 158 6.09 8.40 -7.62
N GLY A 159 6.52 8.70 -6.39
CA GLY A 159 7.38 7.80 -5.61
C GLY A 159 6.61 6.59 -5.12
N SER A 160 5.45 6.79 -4.48
CA SER A 160 4.66 5.70 -3.91
C SER A 160 4.14 4.74 -4.97
N LEU A 161 3.63 5.23 -6.10
CA LEU A 161 3.19 4.39 -7.22
C LEU A 161 4.36 3.59 -7.83
N TYR A 162 5.54 4.23 -7.97
CA TYR A 162 6.73 3.57 -8.48
C TYR A 162 7.20 2.44 -7.55
N LEU A 163 7.32 2.69 -6.25
CA LEU A 163 7.77 1.69 -5.29
C LEU A 163 6.77 0.52 -5.19
N GLY A 164 5.47 0.80 -5.19
CA GLY A 164 4.44 -0.23 -5.22
C GLY A 164 4.49 -1.08 -6.49
N SER A 165 4.79 -0.47 -7.65
CA SER A 165 4.94 -1.22 -8.90
C SER A 165 6.18 -2.11 -8.92
N ILE A 166 7.28 -1.72 -8.25
CA ILE A 166 8.45 -2.60 -8.07
C ILE A 166 8.07 -3.84 -7.26
N LEU A 167 7.36 -3.68 -6.13
CA LEU A 167 6.91 -4.82 -5.33
C LEU A 167 6.03 -5.79 -6.13
N GLY A 168 5.05 -5.25 -6.86
CA GLY A 168 4.21 -6.06 -7.74
C GLY A 168 5.01 -6.74 -8.84
N GLY A 169 5.89 -6.00 -9.51
CA GLY A 169 6.70 -6.50 -10.62
C GLY A 169 7.67 -7.60 -10.21
N VAL A 170 8.37 -7.45 -9.08
CA VAL A 170 9.32 -8.46 -8.60
C VAL A 170 8.59 -9.73 -8.12
N SER A 171 7.40 -9.60 -7.52
CA SER A 171 6.61 -10.75 -7.11
C SER A 171 6.17 -11.62 -8.30
N ILE A 172 5.80 -10.97 -9.40
CA ILE A 172 5.43 -11.63 -10.66
C ILE A 172 6.67 -12.24 -11.32
N TYR A 173 7.78 -11.50 -11.36
CA TYR A 173 9.03 -11.96 -11.97
C TYR A 173 9.55 -13.26 -11.35
N PHE A 174 9.50 -13.38 -10.01
CA PHE A 174 9.91 -14.58 -9.30
C PHE A 174 8.79 -15.60 -9.10
N HIS A 175 7.57 -15.36 -9.57
CA HIS A 175 6.38 -16.15 -9.28
C HIS A 175 6.16 -16.36 -7.77
N LEU A 176 6.33 -15.29 -7.01
CA LEU A 176 6.19 -15.25 -5.56
C LEU A 176 5.02 -14.33 -5.14
N GLU A 177 3.90 -14.40 -5.88
CA GLU A 177 2.73 -13.56 -5.63
C GLU A 177 2.15 -13.79 -4.23
N TYR A 178 2.20 -15.03 -3.75
CA TYR A 178 1.76 -15.37 -2.39
C TYR A 178 2.66 -14.76 -1.30
N ILE A 179 3.95 -14.60 -1.58
CA ILE A 179 4.88 -13.91 -0.67
C ILE A 179 4.53 -12.43 -0.56
N LEU A 180 4.17 -11.79 -1.68
CA LEU A 180 3.72 -10.40 -1.66
C LEU A 180 2.46 -10.23 -0.80
N LEU A 181 1.53 -11.19 -0.82
CA LEU A 181 0.33 -11.15 0.02
C LEU A 181 0.69 -11.22 1.51
N ILE A 182 1.73 -11.94 1.87
CA ILE A 182 2.17 -12.08 3.26
C ILE A 182 2.98 -10.87 3.71
N CYS A 183 4.08 -10.53 3.02
CA CYS A 183 4.95 -9.42 3.42
C CYS A 183 4.27 -8.05 3.24
N GLY A 184 3.33 -7.93 2.29
CA GLY A 184 2.54 -6.74 2.03
C GLY A 184 1.22 -6.66 2.80
N ILE A 185 1.01 -7.48 3.83
CA ILE A 185 -0.27 -7.58 4.55
C ILE A 185 -0.78 -6.22 5.05
N VAL A 186 0.10 -5.36 5.53
CA VAL A 186 -0.27 -4.02 6.02
C VAL A 186 -0.81 -3.17 4.87
N LEU A 187 -0.13 -3.18 3.71
CA LEU A 187 -0.57 -2.46 2.51
C LEU A 187 -1.95 -2.95 2.02
N ILE A 188 -2.17 -4.28 2.10
CA ILE A 188 -3.44 -4.91 1.74
C ILE A 188 -4.55 -4.47 2.69
N VAL A 189 -4.30 -4.51 4.00
CA VAL A 189 -5.28 -4.14 5.03
C VAL A 189 -5.65 -2.66 4.93
N GLU A 190 -4.67 -1.78 4.69
CA GLU A 190 -4.91 -0.35 4.41
C GLU A 190 -5.86 -0.18 3.21
N THR A 191 -5.55 -0.84 2.09
CA THR A 191 -6.35 -0.77 0.86
C THR A 191 -7.75 -1.34 1.07
N LEU A 192 -7.86 -2.51 1.71
CA LEU A 192 -9.15 -3.13 2.00
C LEU A 192 -10.01 -2.26 2.90
N SER A 193 -9.43 -1.56 3.86
CA SER A 193 -10.17 -0.63 4.72
C SER A 193 -10.86 0.48 3.91
N VAL A 194 -10.18 1.00 2.90
CA VAL A 194 -10.74 2.02 1.99
C VAL A 194 -11.86 1.42 1.14
N ILE A 195 -11.64 0.24 0.55
CA ILE A 195 -12.64 -0.44 -0.29
C ILE A 195 -13.91 -0.73 0.53
N ILE A 196 -13.74 -1.32 1.69
CA ILE A 196 -14.85 -1.66 2.60
C ILE A 196 -15.60 -0.38 3.02
N GLN A 197 -14.88 0.65 3.43
CA GLN A 197 -15.49 1.93 3.82
C GLN A 197 -16.32 2.54 2.68
N VAL A 198 -15.78 2.57 1.47
CA VAL A 198 -16.46 3.16 0.31
C VAL A 198 -17.71 2.37 -0.08
N ILE A 199 -17.60 1.03 -0.13
CA ILE A 199 -18.74 0.16 -0.47
C ILE A 199 -19.85 0.32 0.59
N TYR A 200 -19.50 0.19 1.85
CA TYR A 200 -20.45 0.28 2.95
C TYR A 200 -21.13 1.65 3.01
N TYR A 201 -20.36 2.73 2.84
CA TYR A 201 -20.90 4.09 2.82
C TYR A 201 -21.86 4.33 1.64
N LYS A 202 -21.54 3.78 0.45
CA LYS A 202 -22.45 3.87 -0.70
C LYS A 202 -23.78 3.19 -0.44
N LEU A 203 -23.76 2.03 0.23
CA LEU A 203 -24.95 1.23 0.51
C LEU A 203 -25.79 1.77 1.69
N THR A 204 -25.12 2.19 2.77
CA THR A 204 -25.81 2.50 4.05
C THR A 204 -25.80 3.97 4.45
N LYS A 205 -24.97 4.80 3.77
CA LYS A 205 -24.66 6.19 4.16
C LYS A 205 -24.07 6.31 5.58
N LYS A 206 -23.57 5.21 6.15
CA LYS A 206 -22.90 5.16 7.45
C LYS A 206 -21.43 4.79 7.25
N ARG A 207 -20.59 5.17 8.22
CA ARG A 207 -19.16 4.83 8.22
C ARG A 207 -18.92 3.63 9.12
N ILE A 208 -18.07 2.67 8.69
CA ILE A 208 -17.55 1.59 9.52
C ILE A 208 -16.36 2.11 10.34
N PHE A 209 -15.37 2.67 9.64
CA PHE A 209 -14.20 3.29 10.27
C PHE A 209 -14.45 4.78 10.47
N LEU A 210 -13.86 5.39 11.49
CA LEU A 210 -13.91 6.84 11.69
C LEU A 210 -13.37 7.57 10.45
N MET A 211 -12.24 7.06 9.94
CA MET A 211 -11.66 7.48 8.67
C MET A 211 -10.97 6.27 8.02
N ALA A 212 -10.84 6.24 6.70
CA ALA A 212 -10.04 5.27 5.95
C ALA A 212 -9.02 6.03 5.09
N PRO A 213 -7.80 5.50 4.92
CA PRO A 213 -7.27 4.21 5.38
C PRO A 213 -7.15 4.06 6.92
N LEU A 214 -6.74 2.85 7.39
CA LEU A 214 -6.76 2.53 8.84
C LEU A 214 -5.79 3.37 9.67
N HIS A 215 -4.66 3.81 9.14
CA HIS A 215 -3.75 4.69 9.88
C HIS A 215 -4.49 5.95 10.36
N HIS A 216 -5.31 6.58 9.53
CA HIS A 216 -6.14 7.72 9.94
C HIS A 216 -7.23 7.35 10.96
N HIS A 217 -7.75 6.11 10.91
CA HIS A 217 -8.68 5.63 11.92
C HIS A 217 -8.04 5.60 13.32
N PHE A 218 -6.79 5.17 13.41
CA PHE A 218 -6.05 5.12 14.67
C PHE A 218 -5.67 6.50 15.18
N GLU A 219 -5.30 7.44 14.29
CA GLU A 219 -5.09 8.85 14.65
C GLU A 219 -6.37 9.47 15.22
N MET A 220 -7.51 9.23 14.55
CA MET A 220 -8.82 9.72 15.03
C MET A 220 -9.24 9.11 16.37
N LYS A 221 -8.67 7.96 16.76
CA LYS A 221 -8.81 7.39 18.10
C LYS A 221 -7.88 8.02 19.14
N GLY A 222 -7.02 8.94 18.76
CA GLY A 222 -6.12 9.66 19.65
C GLY A 222 -4.73 9.04 19.80
N LEU A 223 -4.36 8.06 18.95
CA LEU A 223 -2.99 7.56 18.92
C LEU A 223 -2.08 8.57 18.21
N SER A 224 -0.86 8.72 18.72
CA SER A 224 0.13 9.55 18.02
C SER A 224 0.55 8.91 16.69
N GLU A 225 0.88 9.75 15.72
CA GLU A 225 1.32 9.33 14.38
C GLU A 225 2.52 8.38 14.47
N GLU A 226 3.51 8.71 15.32
CA GLU A 226 4.69 7.86 15.53
C GLU A 226 4.33 6.48 16.06
N PHE A 227 3.33 6.41 16.95
CA PHE A 227 2.88 5.13 17.49
C PHE A 227 2.17 4.29 16.42
N VAL A 228 1.37 4.92 15.55
CA VAL A 228 0.70 4.24 14.44
C VAL A 228 1.72 3.70 13.44
N VAL A 229 2.73 4.52 13.08
CA VAL A 229 3.83 4.08 12.20
C VAL A 229 4.60 2.93 12.82
N LEU A 230 4.94 3.02 14.11
CA LEU A 230 5.64 1.94 14.84
C LEU A 230 4.81 0.64 14.87
N LEU A 231 3.52 0.73 15.15
CA LEU A 231 2.60 -0.42 15.17
C LEU A 231 2.59 -1.13 13.81
N PHE A 232 2.44 -0.39 12.72
CA PHE A 232 2.39 -0.94 11.37
C PHE A 232 3.75 -1.48 10.93
N MET A 233 4.83 -0.83 11.32
CA MET A 233 6.19 -1.32 11.11
C MET A 233 6.41 -2.69 11.78
N VAL A 234 6.02 -2.85 13.05
CA VAL A 234 6.17 -4.10 13.78
C VAL A 234 5.36 -5.23 13.13
N ILE A 235 4.10 -4.95 12.77
CA ILE A 235 3.25 -5.92 12.07
C ILE A 235 3.88 -6.29 10.73
N GLY A 236 4.27 -5.31 9.91
CA GLY A 236 4.92 -5.54 8.62
C GLY A 236 6.20 -6.38 8.76
N TYR A 237 7.03 -6.08 9.76
CA TYR A 237 8.26 -6.82 10.02
C TYR A 237 8.01 -8.28 10.37
N ILE A 238 7.01 -8.58 11.22
CA ILE A 238 6.65 -9.96 11.57
C ILE A 238 6.26 -10.75 10.32
N PHE A 239 5.39 -10.19 9.47
CA PHE A 239 4.93 -10.88 8.26
C PHE A 239 6.03 -10.98 7.19
N SER A 240 6.90 -9.99 7.08
CA SER A 240 8.08 -10.07 6.21
C SER A 240 9.05 -11.16 6.68
N PHE A 241 9.28 -11.28 7.99
CA PHE A 241 10.09 -12.35 8.55
C PHE A 241 9.50 -13.75 8.28
N ILE A 242 8.17 -13.90 8.45
CA ILE A 242 7.47 -15.14 8.06
C ILE A 242 7.68 -15.43 6.57
N SER A 243 7.59 -14.40 5.72
CA SER A 243 7.83 -14.54 4.27
C SER A 243 9.24 -15.03 3.96
N VAL A 244 10.25 -14.54 4.68
CA VAL A 244 11.65 -15.01 4.56
C VAL A 244 11.76 -16.49 4.94
N LEU A 245 11.12 -16.91 6.05
CA LEU A 245 11.14 -18.32 6.46
C LEU A 245 10.48 -19.26 5.44
N LEU A 246 9.49 -18.78 4.69
CA LEU A 246 8.79 -19.57 3.67
C LEU A 246 9.60 -19.76 2.38
N ILE A 247 10.60 -18.91 2.14
CA ILE A 247 11.42 -18.95 0.92
C ILE A 247 12.82 -19.50 1.13
N ILE A 248 13.26 -19.65 2.39
CA ILE A 248 14.53 -20.29 2.75
C ILE A 248 14.38 -21.82 2.80
#